data_fb1a64c096113c22d25d4c0472998da8
#
_entry.id   fb1a64c096113c22d25d4c0472998da8
#
_cell.length_a   1.000
_cell.length_b   1.000
_cell.length_c   1.000
_cell.angle_alpha   90.00
_cell.angle_beta   90.00
_cell.angle_gamma   90.00
#
_symmetry.space_group_name_H-M   'P 1'
#
loop_
_entity.id
_entity.type
_entity.pdbx_description
1 polymer ?
#
loop_
_entity_poly.entity_id
_entity_poly.type
_entity_poly.pdbx_seq_one_letter_code
_entity_poly.pdbx_strand_id
1 'polypeptide(L)'
;MYPELREERIHGTKEFPFSCYHLHDMPAFFQIPVHWHPEVEIIYVRSGSLNVIIEGEEYEAAGGSVFFVNPGELHFMGSAIPGVDYHTLLFPLEFISFQTDDLLETEFLLPLRNHELLLHHNLSHEKSCPDTVSYTHLTLPT
;
A
#
# COMPACT_ATOMS: atom_id res chain seq x y z
N MET A 1 5.33 -3.65 -18.19
CA MET A 1 5.91 -4.32 -17.01
C MET A 1 7.42 -4.23 -17.09
N TYR A 2 8.03 -3.94 -16.01
CA TYR A 2 9.48 -3.73 -15.95
C TYR A 2 10.09 -4.81 -15.06
N PRO A 3 10.47 -5.97 -15.63
CA PRO A 3 10.98 -7.08 -14.79
C PRO A 3 12.20 -6.68 -13.97
N GLU A 4 13.02 -5.77 -14.50
CA GLU A 4 14.23 -5.36 -13.79
C GLU A 4 13.92 -4.53 -12.55
N LEU A 5 12.69 -4.04 -12.41
CA LEU A 5 12.30 -3.27 -11.23
C LEU A 5 11.51 -4.11 -10.24
N ARG A 6 11.40 -5.41 -10.49
CA ARG A 6 10.74 -6.27 -9.53
C ARG A 6 11.59 -6.44 -8.28
N GLU A 7 10.97 -6.24 -7.15
CA GLU A 7 11.69 -6.45 -5.89
C GLU A 7 11.90 -7.94 -5.68
N GLU A 8 13.14 -8.29 -5.33
CA GLU A 8 13.49 -9.70 -5.11
C GLU A 8 13.27 -10.13 -3.66
N ARG A 9 12.97 -9.18 -2.81
CA ARG A 9 12.85 -9.48 -1.38
C ARG A 9 11.59 -10.28 -1.11
N ILE A 10 11.70 -11.27 -0.23
CA ILE A 10 10.57 -12.08 0.19
C ILE A 10 10.01 -11.47 1.47
N HIS A 11 8.71 -11.25 1.48
CA HIS A 11 8.02 -10.66 2.62
C HIS A 11 7.22 -11.74 3.33
N GLY A 12 7.54 -11.94 4.63
CA GLY A 12 6.87 -12.96 5.40
C GLY A 12 7.39 -14.36 5.09
N THR A 13 6.59 -15.36 5.40
CA THR A 13 6.93 -16.75 5.14
C THR A 13 5.85 -17.36 4.27
N LYS A 14 6.11 -18.58 3.78
CA LYS A 14 5.12 -19.26 2.96
C LYS A 14 3.84 -19.51 3.76
N GLU A 15 3.99 -19.84 5.03
CA GLU A 15 2.83 -20.13 5.90
C GLU A 15 2.16 -18.87 6.37
N PHE A 16 2.88 -17.77 6.48
CA PHE A 16 2.34 -16.50 6.93
C PHE A 16 2.95 -15.39 6.09
N PRO A 17 2.43 -15.18 4.88
CA PRO A 17 3.03 -14.23 3.93
C PRO A 17 2.62 -12.79 4.21
N PHE A 18 2.84 -12.34 5.41
CA PHE A 18 2.51 -11.00 5.88
C PHE A 18 3.74 -10.40 6.52
N SER A 19 4.02 -9.14 6.21
CA SER A 19 5.13 -8.42 6.81
C SER A 19 4.68 -7.03 7.21
N CYS A 20 5.21 -6.56 8.32
CA CYS A 20 4.98 -5.20 8.78
C CYS A 20 6.35 -4.62 9.09
N TYR A 21 6.68 -3.52 8.44
CA TYR A 21 7.95 -2.85 8.68
C TYR A 21 7.68 -1.50 9.32
N HIS A 22 8.51 -1.16 10.29
CA HIS A 22 8.44 0.16 10.94
C HIS A 22 9.75 0.86 10.65
N LEU A 23 9.69 1.91 9.83
CA LEU A 23 10.86 2.70 9.48
C LEU A 23 10.79 4.01 10.26
N HIS A 24 11.83 4.25 11.05
CA HIS A 24 11.88 5.44 11.87
C HIS A 24 13.34 5.89 12.01
N ASP A 25 13.52 7.13 12.45
CA ASP A 25 14.87 7.69 12.62
C ASP A 25 15.66 7.62 11.31
N MET A 26 14.96 7.77 10.18
CA MET A 26 15.61 7.68 8.88
C MET A 26 16.45 8.95 8.64
N PRO A 27 17.59 8.79 7.95
CA PRO A 27 18.42 9.94 7.63
C PRO A 27 17.79 10.79 6.54
N ALA A 28 18.33 11.99 6.37
CA ALA A 28 17.92 12.84 5.26
C ALA A 28 18.23 12.13 3.94
N PHE A 29 17.35 12.32 2.98
CA PHE A 29 17.50 11.79 1.61
C PHE A 29 17.56 10.27 1.54
N PHE A 30 16.93 9.58 2.49
CA PHE A 30 16.80 8.15 2.32
C PHE A 30 15.80 7.85 1.20
N GLN A 31 15.98 6.71 0.54
CA GLN A 31 15.12 6.33 -0.56
C GLN A 31 14.88 4.83 -0.57
N ILE A 32 13.65 4.44 -0.85
CA ILE A 32 13.33 3.10 -1.31
C ILE A 32 13.10 3.28 -2.81
N PRO A 33 14.02 2.81 -3.66
CA PRO A 33 13.94 3.11 -5.10
C PRO A 33 12.69 2.55 -5.76
N VAL A 34 12.38 3.06 -6.94
CA VAL A 34 11.22 2.59 -7.69
C VAL A 34 11.29 1.09 -7.89
N HIS A 35 10.20 0.41 -7.52
CA HIS A 35 10.12 -1.05 -7.64
C HIS A 35 8.66 -1.45 -7.69
N TRP A 36 8.42 -2.75 -7.93
CA TRP A 36 7.08 -3.34 -7.83
C TRP A 36 7.19 -4.74 -7.27
N HIS A 37 6.10 -5.21 -6.71
CA HIS A 37 5.99 -6.58 -6.20
C HIS A 37 4.53 -7.02 -6.31
N PRO A 38 4.27 -8.33 -6.24
CA PRO A 38 2.89 -8.81 -6.39
C PRO A 38 2.03 -8.61 -5.16
N GLU A 39 2.64 -8.27 -4.03
CA GLU A 39 1.88 -8.04 -2.80
C GLU A 39 1.18 -6.68 -2.83
N VAL A 40 0.10 -6.58 -2.05
CA VAL A 40 -0.49 -5.30 -1.69
C VAL A 40 0.44 -4.64 -0.68
N GLU A 41 0.57 -3.33 -0.74
CA GLU A 41 1.28 -2.60 0.30
C GLU A 41 0.41 -1.48 0.83
N ILE A 42 0.33 -1.37 2.15
CA ILE A 42 -0.34 -0.26 2.81
C ILE A 42 0.73 0.54 3.52
N ILE A 43 0.79 1.84 3.23
CA ILE A 43 1.77 2.74 3.81
C ILE A 43 1.05 3.68 4.76
N TYR A 44 1.45 3.69 6.03
CA TYR A 44 0.88 4.59 7.03
C TYR A 44 1.98 5.50 7.56
N VAL A 45 1.85 6.79 7.33
CA VAL A 45 2.81 7.78 7.82
C VAL A 45 2.35 8.22 9.19
N ARG A 46 3.16 7.95 10.19
CA ARG A 46 2.83 8.32 11.55
C ARG A 46 3.22 9.76 11.84
N SER A 47 4.40 10.18 11.41
CA SER A 47 4.86 11.55 11.63
C SER A 47 5.96 11.86 10.65
N GLY A 48 6.24 13.16 10.48
CA GLY A 48 7.24 13.61 9.54
C GLY A 48 6.67 13.81 8.16
N SER A 49 7.54 13.75 7.16
CA SER A 49 7.14 13.97 5.77
C SER A 49 7.71 12.85 4.90
N LEU A 50 6.86 12.21 4.13
CA LEU A 50 7.26 11.14 3.24
C LEU A 50 6.81 11.47 1.82
N ASN A 51 7.73 11.39 0.88
CA ASN A 51 7.40 11.54 -0.52
C ASN A 51 7.06 10.16 -1.07
N VAL A 52 5.85 10.00 -1.56
CA VAL A 52 5.35 8.73 -2.09
C VAL A 52 4.98 8.93 -3.54
N ILE A 53 5.50 8.09 -4.42
CA ILE A 53 5.15 8.13 -5.84
C ILE A 53 4.62 6.76 -6.21
N ILE A 54 3.39 6.71 -6.74
CA ILE A 54 2.76 5.46 -7.15
C ILE A 54 2.27 5.64 -8.58
N GLU A 55 2.78 4.82 -9.50
CA GLU A 55 2.42 4.87 -10.90
C GLU A 55 2.54 6.29 -11.45
N GLY A 56 3.59 6.99 -11.05
CA GLY A 56 3.85 8.34 -11.54
C GLY A 56 3.14 9.46 -10.81
N GLU A 57 2.21 9.15 -9.92
CA GLU A 57 1.52 10.17 -9.13
C GLU A 57 2.28 10.42 -7.84
N GLU A 58 2.61 11.66 -7.61
CA GLU A 58 3.44 12.04 -6.48
C GLU A 58 2.62 12.64 -5.35
N TYR A 59 2.90 12.20 -4.13
CA TYR A 59 2.21 12.67 -2.93
C TYR A 59 3.24 13.07 -1.88
N GLU A 60 2.97 14.20 -1.24
CA GLU A 60 3.78 14.62 -0.09
C GLU A 60 2.97 14.28 1.15
N ALA A 61 3.35 13.22 1.83
CA ALA A 61 2.55 12.66 2.91
C ALA A 61 3.00 13.16 4.26
N ALA A 62 2.06 13.70 5.01
CA ALA A 62 2.30 14.10 6.40
C ALA A 62 1.75 13.05 7.35
N GLY A 63 1.92 13.28 8.65
CA GLY A 63 1.42 12.35 9.65
C GLY A 63 -0.08 12.13 9.52
N GLY A 64 -0.50 10.88 9.62
CA GLY A 64 -1.88 10.48 9.45
C GLY A 64 -2.23 10.03 8.04
N SER A 65 -1.32 10.18 7.08
CA SER A 65 -1.58 9.78 5.70
C SER A 65 -1.52 8.27 5.55
N VAL A 66 -2.42 7.74 4.73
CA VAL A 66 -2.48 6.31 4.42
C VAL A 66 -2.54 6.15 2.92
N PHE A 67 -1.68 5.27 2.40
CA PHE A 67 -1.63 4.98 0.96
C PHE A 67 -1.81 3.51 0.73
N PHE A 68 -2.36 3.18 -0.42
CA PHE A 68 -2.57 1.82 -0.86
C PHE A 68 -1.87 1.63 -2.19
N VAL A 69 -0.98 0.65 -2.25
CA VAL A 69 -0.30 0.28 -3.49
C VAL A 69 -0.91 -1.03 -3.95
N ASN A 70 -1.50 -1.01 -5.14
CA ASN A 70 -2.12 -2.20 -5.70
C ASN A 70 -1.02 -3.17 -6.18
N PRO A 71 -1.34 -4.47 -6.25
CA PRO A 71 -0.34 -5.43 -6.72
C PRO A 71 0.24 -5.03 -8.07
N GLY A 72 1.55 -5.08 -8.17
CA GLY A 72 2.25 -4.82 -9.43
C GLY A 72 2.46 -3.37 -9.77
N GLU A 73 2.00 -2.43 -8.97
CA GLU A 73 2.19 -1.00 -9.27
C GLU A 73 3.60 -0.56 -8.90
N LEU A 74 4.17 0.26 -9.78
CA LEU A 74 5.49 0.86 -9.52
C LEU A 74 5.36 1.93 -8.46
N HIS A 75 6.24 1.89 -7.48
CA HIS A 75 6.17 2.87 -6.41
C HIS A 75 7.54 3.17 -5.82
N PHE A 76 7.64 4.34 -5.20
CA PHE A 76 8.85 4.89 -4.61
C PHE A 76 8.48 5.55 -3.29
N MET A 77 9.36 5.46 -2.32
CA MET A 77 9.22 6.20 -1.06
C MET A 77 10.54 6.83 -0.70
N GLY A 78 10.48 8.04 -0.17
CA GLY A 78 11.70 8.69 0.28
C GLY A 78 11.39 9.97 1.03
N SER A 79 12.42 10.57 1.60
CA SER A 79 12.26 11.85 2.28
C SER A 79 13.56 12.61 2.27
N ALA A 80 13.49 13.88 1.90
CA ALA A 80 14.65 14.75 1.96
C ALA A 80 14.93 15.19 3.40
N ILE A 81 13.92 15.13 4.26
CA ILE A 81 14.01 15.58 5.64
C ILE A 81 14.21 14.36 6.54
N PRO A 82 15.13 14.44 7.52
CA PRO A 82 15.33 13.29 8.41
C PRO A 82 14.16 13.12 9.38
N GLY A 83 14.01 11.92 9.92
CA GLY A 83 13.11 11.67 11.04
C GLY A 83 11.72 11.25 10.69
N VAL A 84 11.44 10.91 9.42
CA VAL A 84 10.11 10.38 9.08
C VAL A 84 9.89 9.07 9.80
N ASP A 85 8.66 8.85 10.24
CA ASP A 85 8.25 7.65 10.98
C ASP A 85 7.04 7.09 10.25
N TYR A 86 7.18 5.90 9.66
CA TYR A 86 6.08 5.31 8.91
C TYR A 86 6.14 3.78 8.97
N HIS A 87 4.99 3.17 8.71
CA HIS A 87 4.85 1.72 8.67
C HIS A 87 4.43 1.29 7.30
N THR A 88 4.86 0.10 6.89
CA THR A 88 4.33 -0.54 5.69
C THR A 88 3.88 -1.94 6.03
N LEU A 89 2.75 -2.34 5.45
CA LEU A 89 2.21 -3.68 5.61
C LEU A 89 2.13 -4.29 4.22
N LEU A 90 2.69 -5.48 4.08
CA LEU A 90 2.75 -6.17 2.79
C LEU A 90 2.16 -7.57 2.92
N PHE A 91 1.25 -7.91 2.01
CA PHE A 91 0.69 -9.24 1.96
C PHE A 91 0.08 -9.47 0.57
N PRO A 92 0.12 -10.73 0.08
CA PRO A 92 -0.57 -11.03 -1.17
C PRO A 92 -2.07 -11.07 -0.94
N LEU A 93 -2.84 -10.72 -1.96
CA LEU A 93 -4.30 -10.74 -1.81
C LEU A 93 -4.82 -12.12 -1.47
N GLU A 94 -4.11 -13.17 -1.89
CA GLU A 94 -4.49 -14.52 -1.53
C GLU A 94 -4.52 -14.76 -0.03
N PHE A 95 -3.77 -13.96 0.71
CA PHE A 95 -3.71 -14.09 2.16
C PHE A 95 -5.07 -13.80 2.82
N ILE A 96 -5.86 -12.94 2.20
CA ILE A 96 -7.19 -12.60 2.73
C ILE A 96 -8.31 -13.16 1.87
N SER A 97 -7.99 -14.08 0.97
CA SER A 97 -8.98 -14.69 0.10
C SER A 97 -9.72 -15.82 0.82
N PHE A 98 -10.91 -16.10 0.32
CA PHE A 98 -11.74 -17.17 0.86
C PHE A 98 -11.68 -18.38 -0.05
N GLN A 99 -11.82 -19.56 0.52
CA GLN A 99 -11.74 -20.79 -0.25
C GLN A 99 -13.07 -21.16 -0.90
N THR A 100 -14.15 -20.57 -0.44
CA THR A 100 -15.47 -20.83 -1.01
C THR A 100 -15.95 -19.60 -1.75
N ASP A 101 -16.97 -19.79 -2.59
CA ASP A 101 -17.57 -18.67 -3.27
C ASP A 101 -18.13 -17.70 -2.26
N ASP A 102 -17.68 -16.48 -2.34
CA ASP A 102 -18.05 -15.44 -1.42
C ASP A 102 -18.18 -14.15 -2.21
N LEU A 103 -19.13 -13.32 -1.82
CA LEU A 103 -19.38 -12.08 -2.53
C LEU A 103 -18.17 -11.18 -2.49
N LEU A 104 -17.50 -11.10 -1.35
CA LEU A 104 -16.30 -10.30 -1.22
C LEU A 104 -15.22 -10.81 -2.17
N GLU A 105 -15.08 -12.12 -2.28
CA GLU A 105 -14.08 -12.70 -3.16
C GLU A 105 -14.38 -12.36 -4.62
N THR A 106 -15.62 -12.57 -5.07
CA THR A 106 -15.93 -12.39 -6.48
C THR A 106 -16.04 -10.91 -6.88
N GLU A 107 -16.49 -10.06 -5.99
CA GLU A 107 -16.73 -8.66 -6.34
C GLU A 107 -15.57 -7.75 -6.06
N PHE A 108 -14.66 -8.14 -5.18
CA PHE A 108 -13.56 -7.27 -4.79
C PHE A 108 -12.20 -7.93 -4.91
N LEU A 109 -12.00 -9.07 -4.26
CA LEU A 109 -10.67 -9.65 -4.18
C LEU A 109 -10.18 -10.18 -5.51
N LEU A 110 -11.03 -10.92 -6.22
CA LEU A 110 -10.65 -11.45 -7.52
C LEU A 110 -10.39 -10.33 -8.54
N PRO A 111 -11.26 -9.32 -8.66
CA PRO A 111 -10.97 -8.20 -9.56
C PRO A 111 -9.70 -7.44 -9.17
N LEU A 112 -9.38 -7.31 -7.89
CA LEU A 112 -8.13 -6.67 -7.48
C LEU A 112 -6.93 -7.50 -7.93
N ARG A 113 -7.00 -8.82 -7.77
CA ARG A 113 -5.91 -9.69 -8.21
C ARG A 113 -5.73 -9.67 -9.72
N ASN A 114 -6.82 -9.50 -10.45
CA ASN A 114 -6.79 -9.49 -11.91
C ASN A 114 -6.57 -8.10 -12.48
N HIS A 115 -6.33 -7.11 -11.64
CA HIS A 115 -6.11 -5.71 -12.05
C HIS A 115 -7.33 -5.12 -12.77
N GLU A 116 -8.51 -5.67 -12.51
CA GLU A 116 -9.76 -5.14 -13.04
C GLU A 116 -10.35 -4.09 -12.12
N LEU A 117 -9.90 -4.06 -10.88
CA LEU A 117 -10.31 -3.08 -9.89
C LEU A 117 -9.05 -2.58 -9.20
N LEU A 118 -8.94 -1.27 -9.07
CA LEU A 118 -7.82 -0.67 -8.36
C LEU A 118 -8.36 0.19 -7.24
N LEU A 119 -7.72 0.14 -6.09
CA LEU A 119 -8.08 1.00 -4.99
C LEU A 119 -7.37 2.34 -5.13
N HIS A 120 -7.96 3.37 -4.59
CA HIS A 120 -7.34 4.69 -4.59
C HIS A 120 -6.03 4.64 -3.85
N HIS A 121 -5.04 5.33 -4.38
CA HIS A 121 -3.73 5.35 -3.75
C HIS A 121 -3.74 6.11 -2.43
N ASN A 122 -4.38 7.27 -2.39
CA ASN A 122 -4.34 8.10 -1.19
C ASN A 122 -5.66 7.99 -0.44
N LEU A 123 -5.66 7.22 0.62
CA LEU A 123 -6.85 6.98 1.44
C LEU A 123 -7.05 8.05 2.50
N SER A 124 -6.09 8.94 2.68
CA SER A 124 -6.15 9.92 3.75
C SER A 124 -7.11 11.06 3.46
N HIS A 125 -7.62 11.18 2.25
CA HIS A 125 -8.53 12.25 1.90
C HIS A 125 -10.00 11.87 2.03
N GLU A 126 -10.26 10.75 2.65
CA GLU A 126 -11.65 10.28 2.75
C GLU A 126 -12.48 11.10 3.71
N LYS A 127 -11.88 12.09 4.32
CA LYS A 127 -12.67 12.99 5.15
C LYS A 127 -13.78 13.67 4.38
N SER A 128 -13.62 13.74 3.07
CA SER A 128 -14.68 14.31 2.25
C SER A 128 -15.81 13.32 2.05
N CYS A 129 -15.67 12.14 2.55
CA CYS A 129 -16.65 11.10 2.41
C CYS A 129 -17.04 10.63 3.80
N PRO A 130 -17.76 11.46 4.50
CA PRO A 130 -18.01 11.22 5.91
C PRO A 130 -18.72 9.91 6.15
N ASP A 131 -19.45 9.51 5.20
CA ASP A 131 -20.13 8.30 5.39
C ASP A 131 -19.34 7.18 5.03
N THR A 132 -18.47 7.51 4.72
CA THR A 132 -17.77 6.48 4.24
C THR A 132 -16.57 6.26 4.75
N VAL A 133 -16.81 6.70 5.19
CA VAL A 133 -16.06 6.41 5.13
C VAL A 133 -15.70 5.94 5.29
N SER A 134 -15.79 6.07 5.55
CA SER A 134 -15.61 5.67 5.34
C SER A 134 -15.47 4.97 5.29
N TYR A 135 -15.64 4.68 5.43
CA TYR A 135 -15.63 3.99 4.96
C TYR A 135 -15.62 3.67 4.06
N THR A 136 -15.84 3.91 3.82
CA THR A 136 -15.94 3.59 2.99
C THR A 136 -15.43 3.29 2.34
N HIS A 137 -15.10 3.28 2.50
CA HIS A 137 -14.49 2.90 2.03
C HIS A 137 -13.97 2.30 2.18
N LEU A 138 -13.79 2.10 2.81
CA LEU A 138 -13.47 1.35 3.04
C LEU A 138 -13.83 0.72 3.02
N THR A 139 -14.11 0.73 2.77
CA THR A 139 -14.62 0.03 2.73
C THR A 139 -15.15 -0.88 2.46
N LEU A 140 -14.89 -1.00 2.71
CA LEU A 140 -15.30 -2.19 2.57
C LEU A 140 -16.64 -2.30 2.72
N PRO A 141 -17.17 -3.10 2.16
CA PRO A 141 -18.56 -3.14 2.16
C PRO A 141 -18.91 -3.43 3.49
N THR A 142 -19.37 -2.88 4.00
CA THR A 142 -19.66 -3.35 5.19
C THR A 142 -20.82 -3.74 5.23
#